data_08e1361c46b98c05d0fb98a99589aa3c
#
_entry.id   08e1361c46b98c05d0fb98a99589aa3c
#
_cell.length_a   1.000
_cell.length_b   1.000
_cell.length_c   1.000
_cell.angle_alpha   90.00
_cell.angle_beta   90.00
_cell.angle_gamma   90.00
#
_symmetry.space_group_name_H-M   'P 1'
#
loop_
_entity.id
_entity.type
_entity.pdbx_description
1 polymer ?
#
loop_
_entity_poly.entity_id
_entity_poly.type
_entity_poly.pdbx_seq_one_letter_code
_entity_poly.pdbx_strand_id
1 'polypeptide(L)'
;MDNMPYYVNWYCYSMHTAQMRQQPIQELDREWQAQGGVINEKNDKMRDQLARMVQKMVGDRNDLAEKLTPDFAPLSRRLVIDNEFFASLQRDNVELLTNGIREFAPTGIVSSDGTEREFDLVVRAAGFQTERYLHPVDY
;
A
#
# COMPACT_ATOMS: atom_id res chain seq x y z
N MET A 1 28.28 14.84 5.95
CA MET A 1 27.38 13.96 5.15
C MET A 1 26.65 14.74 4.05
N ASP A 2 26.65 16.07 4.11
CA ASP A 2 25.86 16.92 3.20
C ASP A 2 26.46 17.06 1.78
N ASN A 3 27.64 16.50 1.53
CA ASN A 3 28.35 16.64 0.25
C ASN A 3 28.12 15.45 -0.72
N MET A 4 27.36 14.44 -0.35
CA MET A 4 27.01 13.32 -1.23
C MET A 4 25.50 13.36 -1.55
N PRO A 5 25.12 13.74 -2.78
CA PRO A 5 23.73 13.72 -3.19
C PRO A 5 23.12 12.32 -2.98
N TYR A 6 21.94 12.27 -2.41
CA TYR A 6 21.19 11.03 -2.14
C TYR A 6 21.83 10.03 -1.18
N TYR A 7 22.91 10.39 -0.45
CA TYR A 7 23.57 9.46 0.49
C TYR A 7 22.61 8.91 1.55
N VAL A 8 21.79 9.76 2.14
CA VAL A 8 20.82 9.34 3.17
C VAL A 8 19.79 8.38 2.57
N ASN A 9 19.28 8.66 1.37
CA ASN A 9 18.33 7.80 0.69
C ASN A 9 18.95 6.44 0.35
N TRP A 10 20.19 6.43 -0.16
CA TRP A 10 20.92 5.20 -0.46
C TRP A 10 21.21 4.40 0.82
N TYR A 11 21.62 5.05 1.90
CA TYR A 11 21.87 4.40 3.18
C TYR A 11 20.59 3.77 3.75
N CYS A 12 19.48 4.51 3.79
CA CYS A 12 18.19 3.99 4.25
C CYS A 12 17.73 2.80 3.40
N TYR A 13 17.86 2.89 2.08
CA TYR A 13 17.53 1.80 1.17
C TYR A 13 18.40 0.57 1.41
N SER A 14 19.70 0.74 1.56
CA SER A 14 20.66 -0.35 1.77
C SER A 14 20.41 -1.05 3.13
N MET A 15 20.15 -0.28 4.18
CA MET A 15 19.83 -0.83 5.50
C MET A 15 18.53 -1.60 5.47
N HIS A 16 17.52 -1.05 4.83
CA HIS A 16 16.21 -1.69 4.70
C HIS A 16 16.31 -3.01 3.93
N THR A 17 16.98 -3.02 2.79
CA THR A 17 17.16 -4.23 1.97
C THR A 17 18.04 -5.28 2.67
N ALA A 18 19.05 -4.86 3.43
CA ALA A 18 19.88 -5.80 4.20
C ALA A 18 19.07 -6.49 5.31
N GLN A 19 18.24 -5.74 6.04
CA GLN A 19 17.35 -6.31 7.06
C GLN A 19 16.32 -7.26 6.45
N MET A 20 15.74 -6.90 5.31
CA MET A 20 14.77 -7.74 4.59
C MET A 20 15.37 -9.07 4.14
N ARG A 21 16.62 -9.06 3.65
CA ARG A 21 17.32 -10.27 3.18
C ARG A 21 17.72 -11.22 4.32
N GLN A 22 17.94 -10.70 5.52
CA GLN A 22 18.36 -11.50 6.67
C GLN A 22 17.21 -12.22 7.38
N GLN A 23 15.96 -11.87 7.08
CA GLN A 23 14.80 -12.46 7.73
C GLN A 23 13.93 -13.19 6.70
N PRO A 24 13.66 -14.49 6.89
CA PRO A 24 12.76 -15.26 6.02
C PRO A 24 11.28 -14.90 6.29
N ILE A 25 10.96 -13.61 6.13
CA ILE A 25 9.60 -13.10 6.44
C ILE A 25 8.55 -13.62 5.45
N GLN A 26 8.98 -14.01 4.25
CA GLN A 26 8.10 -14.49 3.19
C GLN A 26 8.13 -16.01 3.01
N GLU A 27 8.96 -16.72 3.75
CA GLU A 27 8.98 -18.18 3.72
C GLU A 27 7.71 -18.75 4.35
N LEU A 28 7.08 -19.65 3.61
CA LEU A 28 5.86 -20.31 4.05
C LEU A 28 6.19 -21.37 5.11
N ASP A 29 5.64 -21.20 6.30
CA ASP A 29 5.72 -22.16 7.39
C ASP A 29 4.40 -22.97 7.50
N ARG A 30 4.45 -24.23 7.07
CA ARG A 30 3.27 -25.08 7.04
C ARG A 30 2.80 -25.50 8.44
N GLU A 31 3.72 -25.60 9.41
CA GLU A 31 3.37 -25.91 10.79
C GLU A 31 2.65 -24.74 11.44
N TRP A 32 3.13 -23.53 11.18
CA TRP A 32 2.49 -22.29 11.60
C TRP A 32 1.09 -22.14 10.99
N GLN A 33 0.93 -22.45 9.70
CA GLN A 33 -0.38 -22.42 9.04
C GLN A 33 -1.36 -23.46 9.64
N ALA A 34 -0.88 -24.64 9.99
CA ALA A 34 -1.72 -25.66 10.64
C ALA A 34 -2.23 -25.21 12.02
N GLN A 35 -1.57 -24.23 12.65
CA GLN A 35 -1.97 -23.60 13.92
C GLN A 35 -2.86 -22.37 13.72
N GLY A 36 -3.23 -22.03 12.49
CA GLY A 36 -4.07 -20.88 12.15
C GLY A 36 -3.31 -19.60 11.76
N GLY A 37 -1.99 -19.66 11.64
CA GLY A 37 -1.17 -18.58 11.09
C GLY A 37 -1.28 -18.45 9.58
N VAL A 38 -0.81 -17.31 8.99
CA VAL A 38 -0.95 -17.04 7.55
C VAL A 38 0.30 -17.43 6.78
N ILE A 39 1.42 -16.80 7.03
CA ILE A 39 2.70 -17.09 6.35
C ILE A 39 3.67 -17.79 7.30
N ASN A 40 4.10 -17.08 8.32
CA ASN A 40 4.92 -17.53 9.43
C ASN A 40 4.78 -16.55 10.61
N GLU A 41 5.27 -16.94 11.78
CA GLU A 41 5.14 -16.13 12.99
C GLU A 41 5.70 -14.71 12.84
N LYS A 42 6.81 -14.54 12.12
CA LYS A 42 7.45 -13.23 11.92
C LYS A 42 6.61 -12.32 11.03
N ASN A 43 6.05 -12.88 9.96
CA ASN A 43 5.18 -12.13 9.06
C ASN A 43 3.89 -11.70 9.76
N ASP A 44 3.28 -12.58 10.51
CA ASP A 44 2.04 -12.29 11.26
C ASP A 44 2.29 -11.25 12.37
N LYS A 45 3.41 -11.33 13.09
CA LYS A 45 3.84 -10.27 14.03
C LYS A 45 4.06 -8.92 13.34
N MET A 46 4.66 -8.93 12.15
CA MET A 46 4.83 -7.73 11.34
C MET A 46 3.48 -7.14 10.91
N ARG A 47 2.53 -7.98 10.50
CA ARG A 47 1.15 -7.55 10.18
C ARG A 47 0.51 -6.81 11.35
N ASP A 48 0.59 -7.37 12.54
CA ASP A 48 0.04 -6.75 13.75
C ASP A 48 0.71 -5.42 14.08
N GLN A 49 2.03 -5.33 13.90
CA GLN A 49 2.76 -4.08 14.11
C GLN A 49 2.34 -3.00 13.10
N LEU A 50 2.19 -3.37 11.83
CA LEU A 50 1.76 -2.45 10.78
C LEU A 50 0.31 -1.98 11.00
N ALA A 51 -0.59 -2.87 11.40
CA ALA A 51 -1.97 -2.51 11.74
C ALA A 51 -2.03 -1.50 12.91
N ARG A 52 -1.25 -1.74 13.97
CA ARG A 52 -1.13 -0.78 15.09
C ARG A 52 -0.52 0.56 14.65
N MET A 53 0.43 0.54 13.70
CA MET A 53 1.00 1.75 13.13
C MET A 53 -0.05 2.55 12.34
N VAL A 54 -0.84 1.90 11.49
CA VAL A 54 -1.95 2.53 10.77
C VAL A 54 -2.92 3.18 11.76
N GLN A 55 -3.38 2.45 12.78
CA GLN A 55 -4.26 2.99 13.80
C GLN A 55 -3.69 4.23 14.50
N LYS A 56 -2.39 4.19 14.83
CA LYS A 56 -1.71 5.35 15.44
C LYS A 56 -1.65 6.56 14.49
N MET A 57 -1.46 6.31 13.19
CA MET A 57 -1.34 7.39 12.19
C MET A 57 -2.69 8.06 11.89
N VAL A 58 -3.79 7.33 11.94
CA VAL A 58 -5.13 7.87 11.69
C VAL A 58 -5.85 8.34 12.96
N GLY A 59 -5.29 8.06 14.14
CA GLY A 59 -5.84 8.48 15.43
C GLY A 59 -7.23 7.89 15.70
N ASP A 60 -8.21 8.76 16.00
CA ASP A 60 -9.57 8.36 16.34
C ASP A 60 -10.43 7.97 15.11
N ARG A 61 -9.86 8.09 13.89
CA ARG A 61 -10.55 7.75 12.64
C ARG A 61 -10.53 6.24 12.38
N ASN A 62 -11.32 5.49 13.17
CA ASN A 62 -11.45 4.03 13.04
C ASN A 62 -11.95 3.60 11.66
N ASP A 63 -12.77 4.42 11.02
CA ASP A 63 -13.24 4.23 9.64
C ASP A 63 -12.08 4.17 8.63
N LEU A 64 -11.06 5.02 8.82
CA LEU A 64 -9.85 5.00 8.00
C LEU A 64 -8.95 3.82 8.35
N ALA A 65 -8.81 3.49 9.64
CA ALA A 65 -8.00 2.35 10.07
C ALA A 65 -8.46 1.04 9.43
N GLU A 66 -9.77 0.80 9.42
CA GLU A 66 -10.36 -0.38 8.79
C GLU A 66 -10.11 -0.43 7.27
N LYS A 67 -10.35 0.68 6.57
CA LYS A 67 -10.16 0.79 5.12
C LYS A 67 -8.71 0.69 4.68
N LEU A 68 -7.76 1.13 5.52
CA LEU A 68 -6.34 1.21 5.21
C LEU A 68 -5.55 -0.01 5.67
N THR A 69 -6.12 -0.89 6.48
CA THR A 69 -5.48 -2.13 6.90
C THR A 69 -5.68 -3.20 5.83
N PRO A 70 -4.59 -3.64 5.13
CA PRO A 70 -4.72 -4.63 4.06
C PRO A 70 -5.14 -6.01 4.59
N ASP A 71 -5.87 -6.74 3.76
CA ASP A 71 -6.24 -8.14 3.98
C ASP A 71 -5.16 -9.15 3.56
N PHE A 72 -4.12 -8.68 2.85
CA PHE A 72 -3.01 -9.49 2.37
C PHE A 72 -1.78 -9.42 3.30
N ALA A 73 -0.90 -10.43 3.17
CA ALA A 73 0.30 -10.53 3.99
C ALA A 73 1.29 -9.38 3.72
N PRO A 74 1.99 -8.86 4.75
CA PRO A 74 3.08 -7.91 4.58
C PRO A 74 4.10 -8.38 3.54
N LEU A 75 4.60 -7.46 2.73
CA LEU A 75 5.59 -7.68 1.66
C LEU A 75 5.11 -8.54 0.48
N SER A 76 3.86 -8.97 0.43
CA SER A 76 3.30 -9.62 -0.76
C SER A 76 3.11 -8.64 -1.92
N ARG A 77 3.18 -7.34 -1.65
CA ARG A 77 3.18 -6.25 -2.62
C ARG A 77 4.34 -5.30 -2.34
N ARG A 78 4.72 -4.50 -3.34
CA ARG A 78 5.78 -3.51 -3.18
C ARG A 78 5.43 -2.50 -2.11
N LEU A 79 6.41 -2.21 -1.24
CA LEU A 79 6.28 -1.14 -0.27
C LEU A 79 6.33 0.21 -0.97
N VAL A 80 5.46 1.11 -0.52
CA VAL A 80 5.51 2.52 -0.87
C VAL A 80 5.99 3.30 0.35
N ILE A 81 7.06 4.07 0.18
CA ILE A 81 7.56 4.97 1.23
C ILE A 81 6.89 6.31 1.01
N ASP A 82 6.16 6.76 2.00
CA ASP A 82 5.45 8.03 1.96
C ASP A 82 5.47 8.71 3.33
N ASN A 83 5.51 10.04 3.33
CA ASN A 83 5.59 10.82 4.56
C ASN A 83 4.26 11.50 4.93
N GLU A 84 3.34 11.69 3.99
CA GLU A 84 2.16 12.54 4.17
C GLU A 84 0.82 11.88 3.82
N PHE A 85 0.83 10.67 3.29
CA PHE A 85 -0.38 9.98 2.84
C PHE A 85 -1.46 9.91 3.94
N PHE A 86 -1.10 9.39 5.11
CA PHE A 86 -2.05 9.29 6.23
C PHE A 86 -2.51 10.66 6.75
N ALA A 87 -1.65 11.66 6.73
CA ALA A 87 -2.00 13.02 7.11
C ALA A 87 -2.95 13.67 6.09
N SER A 88 -2.74 13.39 4.79
CA SER A 88 -3.62 13.92 3.74
C SER A 88 -5.03 13.38 3.84
N LEU A 89 -5.21 12.11 4.20
CA LEU A 89 -6.52 11.47 4.37
C LEU A 89 -7.34 12.02 5.55
N GLN A 90 -6.71 12.79 6.44
CA GLN A 90 -7.39 13.41 7.58
C GLN A 90 -7.87 14.85 7.29
N ARG A 91 -7.61 15.35 6.08
CA ARG A 91 -8.07 16.69 5.68
C ARG A 91 -9.55 16.65 5.32
N ASP A 92 -10.28 17.73 5.63
CA ASP A 92 -11.72 17.85 5.38
C ASP A 92 -12.09 17.76 3.89
N ASN A 93 -11.16 18.11 3.00
CA ASN A 93 -11.33 18.09 1.55
C ASN A 93 -10.84 16.79 0.89
N VAL A 94 -10.55 15.74 1.67
CA VAL A 94 -10.09 14.44 1.16
C VAL A 94 -11.01 13.33 1.64
N GLU A 95 -11.53 12.55 0.70
CA GLU A 95 -12.37 11.40 0.97
C GLU A 95 -11.72 10.12 0.44
N LEU A 96 -11.61 9.08 1.27
CA LEU A 96 -11.18 7.76 0.85
C LEU A 96 -12.38 6.89 0.46
N LEU A 97 -12.48 6.59 -0.82
CA LEU A 97 -13.48 5.70 -1.37
C LEU A 97 -12.85 4.34 -1.69
N THR A 98 -13.42 3.27 -1.17
CA THR A 98 -12.97 1.89 -1.42
C THR A 98 -13.90 1.14 -2.36
N ASN A 99 -15.02 1.77 -2.76
CA ASN A 99 -15.95 1.21 -3.73
C ASN A 99 -15.29 1.17 -5.12
N GLY A 100 -15.51 0.09 -5.84
CA GLY A 100 -15.03 -0.03 -7.22
C GLY A 100 -15.66 1.03 -8.14
N ILE A 101 -14.99 1.32 -9.23
CA ILE A 101 -15.53 2.17 -10.32
C ILE A 101 -16.37 1.27 -11.23
N ARG A 102 -17.65 1.63 -11.42
CA ARG A 102 -18.53 0.94 -12.37
C ARG A 102 -18.31 1.48 -13.78
N GLU A 103 -18.31 2.80 -13.94
CA GLU A 103 -18.14 3.46 -15.22
C GLU A 103 -17.64 4.90 -15.09
N PHE A 104 -17.09 5.44 -16.16
CA PHE A 104 -16.78 6.85 -16.31
C PHE A 104 -17.95 7.56 -16.98
N ALA A 105 -18.51 8.56 -16.33
CA ALA A 105 -19.53 9.45 -16.87
C ALA A 105 -18.89 10.68 -17.56
N PRO A 106 -19.61 11.43 -18.39
CA PRO A 106 -19.08 12.62 -19.04
C PRO A 106 -18.55 13.68 -18.08
N THR A 107 -19.10 13.77 -16.88
CA THR A 107 -18.78 14.73 -15.85
C THR A 107 -18.04 14.13 -14.65
N GLY A 108 -17.81 12.82 -14.62
CA GLY A 108 -17.19 12.22 -13.44
C GLY A 108 -17.15 10.70 -13.42
N ILE A 109 -17.42 10.11 -12.27
CA ILE A 109 -17.30 8.67 -12.02
C ILE A 109 -18.56 8.15 -11.34
N VAL A 110 -19.05 6.99 -11.79
CA VAL A 110 -20.10 6.23 -11.12
C VAL A 110 -19.46 5.06 -10.39
N SER A 111 -19.60 5.03 -9.06
CA SER A 111 -19.11 3.96 -8.20
C SER A 111 -19.98 2.71 -8.31
N SER A 112 -19.46 1.56 -7.85
CA SER A 112 -20.17 0.27 -7.88
C SER A 112 -21.48 0.26 -7.07
N ASP A 113 -21.61 1.15 -6.09
CA ASP A 113 -22.83 1.37 -5.30
C ASP A 113 -23.88 2.25 -6.01
N GLY A 114 -23.57 2.71 -7.24
CA GLY A 114 -24.44 3.57 -8.03
C GLY A 114 -24.29 5.07 -7.74
N THR A 115 -23.43 5.47 -6.82
CA THR A 115 -23.20 6.89 -6.53
C THR A 115 -22.39 7.54 -7.64
N GLU A 116 -22.94 8.62 -8.22
CA GLU A 116 -22.25 9.46 -9.20
C GLU A 116 -21.56 10.64 -8.51
N ARG A 117 -20.29 10.91 -8.89
CA ARG A 117 -19.50 12.04 -8.40
C ARG A 117 -18.88 12.78 -9.57
N GLU A 118 -19.02 14.10 -9.55
CA GLU A 118 -18.44 14.98 -10.56
C GLU A 118 -17.00 15.32 -10.21
N PHE A 119 -16.11 15.35 -11.22
CA PHE A 119 -14.70 15.68 -11.08
C PHE A 119 -14.23 16.50 -12.27
N ASP A 120 -13.44 17.53 -12.00
CA ASP A 120 -12.76 18.34 -13.04
C ASP A 120 -11.54 17.58 -13.60
N LEU A 121 -10.93 16.70 -12.82
CA LEU A 121 -9.76 15.93 -13.20
C LEU A 121 -9.80 14.53 -12.59
N VAL A 122 -9.51 13.53 -13.41
CA VAL A 122 -9.35 12.13 -12.96
C VAL A 122 -7.94 11.65 -13.26
N VAL A 123 -7.18 11.29 -12.22
CA VAL A 123 -5.83 10.72 -12.35
C VAL A 123 -5.90 9.20 -12.25
N ARG A 124 -5.54 8.51 -13.33
CA ARG A 124 -5.47 7.05 -13.37
C ARG A 124 -4.09 6.58 -12.90
N ALA A 125 -4.00 6.17 -11.65
CA ALA A 125 -2.78 5.64 -11.06
C ALA A 125 -2.88 4.12 -10.81
N ALA A 126 -3.40 3.37 -11.80
CA ALA A 126 -3.73 1.94 -11.69
C ALA A 126 -2.53 0.98 -11.84
N GLY A 127 -1.30 1.50 -11.90
CA GLY A 127 -0.08 0.71 -12.06
C GLY A 127 0.31 0.48 -13.53
N PHE A 128 1.30 -0.40 -13.74
CA PHE A 128 1.90 -0.70 -15.03
C PHE A 128 1.64 -2.15 -15.44
N GLN A 129 1.60 -2.39 -16.76
CA GLN A 129 1.61 -3.75 -17.32
C GLN A 129 3.05 -4.30 -17.27
N THR A 130 3.49 -4.73 -16.11
CA THR A 130 4.89 -5.17 -15.89
C THR A 130 5.27 -6.41 -16.69
N GLU A 131 4.31 -7.19 -17.14
CA GLU A 131 4.52 -8.37 -17.99
C GLU A 131 4.83 -8.01 -19.45
N ARG A 132 4.52 -6.78 -19.87
CA ARG A 132 4.75 -6.26 -21.23
C ARG A 132 5.79 -5.15 -21.22
N TYR A 133 6.87 -5.33 -20.53
CA TYR A 133 7.80 -4.25 -20.28
C TYR A 133 8.55 -3.77 -21.55
N LEU A 134 8.61 -4.59 -22.62
CA LEU A 134 9.12 -4.20 -23.95
C LEU A 134 8.05 -3.70 -24.92
N HIS A 135 6.79 -3.63 -24.51
CA HIS A 135 5.75 -3.03 -25.33
C HIS A 135 5.93 -1.48 -25.37
N PRO A 136 5.94 -0.82 -26.55
CA PRO A 136 5.47 -1.25 -27.86
C PRO A 136 6.58 -1.65 -28.85
N VAL A 137 7.68 -2.22 -28.41
CA VAL A 137 8.79 -2.62 -29.27
C VAL A 137 8.49 -3.98 -29.88
N ASP A 138 8.37 -4.04 -31.20
CA ASP A 138 8.31 -5.29 -31.98
C ASP A 138 9.75 -5.82 -32.13
N TYR A 139 10.03 -7.05 -31.68
CA TYR A 139 11.36 -7.71 -31.74
C TYR A 139 11.22 -9.16 -32.20
#